data_da90bb43efc67b7e6400f0d9d7347ac5
#
_entry.id   da90bb43efc67b7e6400f0d9d7347ac5
#
_cell.length_a   1.000
_cell.length_b   1.000
_cell.length_c   1.000
_cell.angle_alpha   90.00
_cell.angle_beta   90.00
_cell.angle_gamma   90.00
#
_symmetry.space_group_name_H-M   'P 1'
#
loop_
_entity.id
_entity.type
_entity.pdbx_description
1 polymer ?
#
loop_
_entity_poly.entity_id
_entity_poly.type
_entity_poly.pdbx_seq_one_letter_code
_entity_poly.pdbx_strand_id
1 'polypeptide(L)'
;MEEIRMDPVGILYGDIHPTLVNCSVSGKLRQGDYVKLKHHEDGWVLGKVDAIEAKTNLSIEKSYQIMEGNNVEIQQTISAQIVVIGYLDNKGILQYPRTPFLAGTPVYLADDDFISSTLNVGVGKKGRAYIGLIYGHSIPFSIDINSMVQKHISVMAKTGGGKSYLTGVIIEELIKNDVTVVVIDPHGEYGSMKNKASDSEEMKRFSIHPASYGSRIVTYSPDHGDEKLTFTLSQINVKELVSIMNLSDPKSYVLPLRKAIDAIRLSSRDYDFDDIIKELKRQDDSSLSQTLEKELIYLKSLNVLGKRGLRVDELVSKGKVSIIEMKGLPPDMQELIVQRLLYALFEARKKERIPPLLVVVEEAHNFAPQQGKAFSSKIMRTVASEGRKFGFGLLVVSQRPAKVDKNVLSQCGTQLILKVTNPNDLKAIGNSVEGLTNSSLDEIQRLPVGTSLVASPELPIPLFIEVRPRETDDGGKNVRVVR
;
A
#
# COMPACT_ATOMS: atom_id res chain seq x y z
N MET A 1 17.40 -42.28 10.70
CA MET A 1 16.35 -41.27 10.62
C MET A 1 15.13 -41.94 10.06
N GLU A 2 14.11 -42.16 10.90
CA GLU A 2 12.83 -42.72 10.43
C GLU A 2 12.24 -41.75 9.40
N GLU A 3 12.06 -42.23 8.15
CA GLU A 3 11.23 -41.56 7.19
C GLU A 3 9.80 -41.51 7.76
N ILE A 4 9.38 -40.36 8.22
CA ILE A 4 7.97 -40.12 8.55
C ILE A 4 7.18 -40.46 7.27
N ARG A 5 6.47 -41.58 7.28
CA ARG A 5 5.56 -42.00 6.19
C ARG A 5 4.49 -40.90 6.06
N MET A 6 4.71 -39.95 5.17
CA MET A 6 3.67 -39.01 4.80
C MET A 6 2.70 -39.70 3.86
N ASP A 7 1.42 -39.68 4.20
CA ASP A 7 0.39 -40.18 3.29
C ASP A 7 0.18 -39.16 2.16
N PRO A 8 0.19 -39.60 0.89
CA PRO A 8 -0.05 -38.70 -0.22
C PRO A 8 -1.50 -38.18 -0.19
N VAL A 9 -1.68 -36.88 -0.45
CA VAL A 9 -2.99 -36.22 -0.55
C VAL A 9 -3.57 -36.29 -1.96
N GLY A 10 -2.78 -36.73 -2.93
CA GLY A 10 -3.21 -36.89 -4.33
C GLY A 10 -2.11 -37.51 -5.20
N ILE A 11 -2.44 -37.73 -6.45
CA ILE A 11 -1.54 -38.31 -7.46
C ILE A 11 -1.70 -37.51 -8.77
N LEU A 12 -0.58 -37.18 -9.43
CA LEU A 12 -0.58 -36.48 -10.71
C LEU A 12 -1.18 -37.31 -11.84
N TYR A 13 -2.03 -36.71 -12.64
CA TYR A 13 -2.68 -37.36 -13.80
C TYR A 13 -2.92 -36.39 -14.95
N GLY A 14 -3.26 -36.92 -16.11
CA GLY A 14 -3.62 -36.16 -17.30
C GLY A 14 -2.43 -35.43 -17.93
N ASP A 15 -2.69 -34.24 -18.49
CA ASP A 15 -1.66 -33.42 -19.09
C ASP A 15 -0.82 -32.75 -17.99
N ILE A 16 0.47 -32.99 -18.02
CA ILE A 16 1.43 -32.55 -17.01
C ILE A 16 2.42 -31.57 -17.66
N HIS A 17 2.40 -30.33 -17.20
CA HIS A 17 3.35 -29.28 -17.62
C HIS A 17 4.36 -29.00 -16.52
N PRO A 18 5.55 -28.48 -16.83
CA PRO A 18 6.55 -28.12 -15.80
C PRO A 18 6.06 -27.06 -14.79
N THR A 19 5.11 -26.21 -15.19
CA THR A 19 4.63 -25.07 -14.39
C THR A 19 3.22 -25.26 -13.83
N LEU A 20 2.45 -26.23 -14.37
CA LEU A 20 1.06 -26.46 -13.99
C LEU A 20 0.75 -27.95 -14.10
N VAL A 21 0.23 -28.53 -13.03
CA VAL A 21 -0.09 -29.95 -12.95
C VAL A 21 -1.47 -30.18 -12.37
N ASN A 22 -2.13 -31.26 -12.80
CA ASN A 22 -3.40 -31.71 -12.22
C ASN A 22 -3.15 -32.92 -11.33
N CYS A 23 -3.82 -32.98 -10.17
CA CYS A 23 -3.80 -34.14 -9.30
C CYS A 23 -5.21 -34.61 -8.94
N SER A 24 -5.39 -35.93 -8.81
CA SER A 24 -6.55 -36.52 -8.14
C SER A 24 -6.38 -36.33 -6.63
N VAL A 25 -7.44 -35.92 -5.94
CA VAL A 25 -7.41 -35.67 -4.49
C VAL A 25 -7.94 -36.88 -3.74
N SER A 26 -7.11 -37.43 -2.85
CA SER A 26 -7.47 -38.59 -2.01
C SER A 26 -7.51 -38.27 -0.51
N GLY A 27 -6.96 -37.13 -0.09
CA GLY A 27 -6.89 -36.67 1.28
C GLY A 27 -7.55 -35.31 1.50
N LYS A 28 -7.23 -34.67 2.62
CA LYS A 28 -7.67 -33.30 2.91
C LYS A 28 -6.75 -32.29 2.22
N LEU A 29 -7.19 -31.74 1.12
CA LEU A 29 -6.50 -30.68 0.39
C LEU A 29 -7.46 -29.50 0.22
N ARG A 30 -6.96 -28.28 0.35
CA ARG A 30 -7.71 -27.03 0.23
C ARG A 30 -7.09 -26.13 -0.81
N GLN A 31 -7.87 -25.27 -1.41
CA GLN A 31 -7.36 -24.19 -2.24
C GLN A 31 -6.45 -23.29 -1.40
N GLY A 32 -5.28 -22.95 -1.95
CA GLY A 32 -4.27 -22.17 -1.25
C GLY A 32 -3.23 -23.00 -0.50
N ASP A 33 -3.46 -24.29 -0.26
CA ASP A 33 -2.49 -25.18 0.41
C ASP A 33 -1.20 -25.30 -0.40
N TYR A 34 -0.07 -25.37 0.31
CA TYR A 34 1.23 -25.66 -0.28
C TYR A 34 1.48 -27.15 -0.28
N VAL A 35 1.99 -27.64 -1.40
CA VAL A 35 2.28 -29.05 -1.62
C VAL A 35 3.72 -29.25 -2.08
N LYS A 36 4.27 -30.43 -1.84
CA LYS A 36 5.56 -30.85 -2.35
C LYS A 36 5.43 -32.08 -3.23
N LEU A 37 6.13 -32.03 -4.36
CA LEU A 37 6.15 -33.06 -5.39
C LEU A 37 7.60 -33.46 -5.65
N LYS A 38 7.88 -34.76 -5.78
CA LYS A 38 9.23 -35.24 -6.09
C LYS A 38 9.43 -35.31 -7.61
N HIS A 39 10.19 -34.34 -8.13
CA HIS A 39 10.60 -34.37 -9.54
C HIS A 39 11.74 -35.38 -9.73
N HIS A 40 11.75 -36.09 -10.84
CA HIS A 40 12.71 -37.17 -11.10
C HIS A 40 14.15 -36.67 -11.29
N GLU A 41 14.33 -35.42 -11.76
CA GLU A 41 15.65 -34.79 -11.96
C GLU A 41 15.99 -33.79 -10.85
N ASP A 42 15.01 -32.94 -10.46
CA ASP A 42 15.23 -31.75 -9.64
C ASP A 42 14.98 -31.98 -8.13
N GLY A 43 14.51 -33.16 -7.73
CA GLY A 43 14.20 -33.48 -6.35
C GLY A 43 12.85 -32.95 -5.86
N TRP A 44 12.79 -32.40 -4.64
CA TRP A 44 11.55 -31.85 -4.09
C TRP A 44 11.25 -30.47 -4.64
N VAL A 45 10.05 -30.31 -5.18
CA VAL A 45 9.54 -29.09 -5.80
C VAL A 45 8.33 -28.60 -5.00
N LEU A 46 8.26 -27.32 -4.70
CA LEU A 46 7.13 -26.66 -4.06
C LEU A 46 6.08 -26.30 -5.11
N GLY A 47 4.82 -26.58 -4.80
CA GLY A 47 3.66 -26.13 -5.55
C GLY A 47 2.61 -25.52 -4.65
N LYS A 48 1.65 -24.81 -5.23
CA LYS A 48 0.48 -24.25 -4.53
C LYS A 48 -0.78 -24.69 -5.24
N VAL A 49 -1.78 -25.12 -4.49
CA VAL A 49 -3.10 -25.46 -4.99
C VAL A 49 -3.83 -24.19 -5.42
N ASP A 50 -4.05 -24.03 -6.73
CA ASP A 50 -4.72 -22.85 -7.30
C ASP A 50 -6.24 -23.04 -7.37
N ALA A 51 -6.69 -24.24 -7.74
CA ALA A 51 -8.12 -24.57 -7.83
C ALA A 51 -8.40 -26.01 -7.40
N ILE A 52 -9.58 -26.24 -6.86
CA ILE A 52 -10.11 -27.58 -6.57
C ILE A 52 -11.49 -27.69 -7.19
N GLU A 53 -11.72 -28.77 -7.92
CA GLU A 53 -12.98 -29.06 -8.59
C GLU A 53 -13.50 -30.44 -8.20
N ALA A 54 -14.79 -30.51 -7.95
CA ALA A 54 -15.50 -31.79 -7.82
C ALA A 54 -16.35 -32.04 -9.05
N LYS A 55 -16.12 -33.16 -9.70
CA LYS A 55 -16.97 -33.67 -10.85
C LYS A 55 -17.81 -34.81 -10.38
N THR A 56 -19.06 -34.81 -10.76
CA THR A 56 -20.02 -35.86 -10.40
C THR A 56 -20.79 -36.35 -11.60
N ASN A 57 -21.25 -37.63 -11.55
CA ASN A 57 -22.19 -38.22 -12.50
C ASN A 57 -23.65 -37.89 -12.17
N LEU A 58 -23.89 -37.06 -11.13
CA LEU A 58 -25.22 -36.67 -10.68
C LEU A 58 -25.83 -35.66 -11.66
N SER A 59 -26.79 -36.10 -12.50
CA SER A 59 -27.61 -35.23 -13.34
C SER A 59 -28.77 -34.62 -12.53
N ILE A 60 -29.41 -33.56 -13.08
CA ILE A 60 -30.60 -32.96 -12.47
C ILE A 60 -31.70 -34.02 -12.25
N GLU A 61 -31.92 -34.92 -13.19
CA GLU A 61 -32.92 -36.00 -13.09
C GLU A 61 -32.58 -36.94 -11.93
N LYS A 62 -31.33 -37.38 -11.83
CA LYS A 62 -30.86 -38.20 -10.71
C LYS A 62 -31.01 -37.50 -9.35
N SER A 63 -30.84 -36.19 -9.32
CA SER A 63 -31.02 -35.42 -8.07
C SER A 63 -32.47 -35.41 -7.60
N TYR A 64 -33.47 -35.36 -8.55
CA TYR A 64 -34.88 -35.50 -8.20
C TYR A 64 -35.20 -36.92 -7.69
N GLN A 65 -34.60 -37.97 -8.27
CA GLN A 65 -34.79 -39.36 -7.77
C GLN A 65 -34.32 -39.52 -6.33
N ILE A 66 -33.19 -38.84 -5.95
CA ILE A 66 -32.72 -38.82 -4.55
C ILE A 66 -33.72 -38.09 -3.64
N MET A 67 -34.28 -36.97 -4.08
CA MET A 67 -35.29 -36.21 -3.31
C MET A 67 -36.57 -37.03 -3.10
N GLU A 68 -36.90 -37.94 -4.01
CA GLU A 68 -38.02 -38.88 -3.94
C GLU A 68 -37.71 -40.12 -3.05
N GLY A 69 -36.49 -40.21 -2.52
CA GLY A 69 -36.07 -41.34 -1.66
C GLY A 69 -35.49 -42.52 -2.40
N ASN A 70 -35.23 -42.41 -3.72
CA ASN A 70 -34.63 -43.48 -4.52
C ASN A 70 -33.11 -43.54 -4.28
N ASN A 71 -32.56 -44.73 -4.17
CA ASN A 71 -31.10 -44.95 -4.12
C ASN A 71 -30.48 -44.73 -5.49
N VAL A 72 -29.63 -43.74 -5.63
CA VAL A 72 -28.87 -43.46 -6.84
C VAL A 72 -27.37 -43.59 -6.55
N GLU A 73 -26.65 -44.34 -7.35
CA GLU A 73 -25.20 -44.43 -7.22
C GLU A 73 -24.54 -43.11 -7.66
N ILE A 74 -23.89 -42.44 -6.71
CA ILE A 74 -23.17 -41.19 -6.93
C ILE A 74 -21.67 -41.50 -7.01
N GLN A 75 -21.09 -41.20 -8.17
CA GLN A 75 -19.66 -41.22 -8.37
C GLN A 75 -19.17 -39.76 -8.39
N GLN A 76 -18.27 -39.44 -7.46
CA GLN A 76 -17.67 -38.13 -7.37
C GLN A 76 -16.14 -38.25 -7.40
N THR A 77 -15.52 -37.45 -8.25
CA THR A 77 -14.06 -37.33 -8.33
C THR A 77 -13.67 -35.89 -7.95
N ILE A 78 -12.67 -35.74 -7.09
CA ILE A 78 -12.12 -34.43 -6.73
C ILE A 78 -10.76 -34.32 -7.39
N SER A 79 -10.54 -33.23 -8.09
CA SER A 79 -9.26 -32.88 -8.71
C SER A 79 -8.79 -31.52 -8.25
N ALA A 80 -7.48 -31.34 -8.18
CA ALA A 80 -6.86 -30.06 -7.90
C ALA A 80 -5.89 -29.67 -9.00
N GLN A 81 -5.82 -28.38 -9.28
CA GLN A 81 -4.82 -27.78 -10.14
C GLN A 81 -3.74 -27.14 -9.25
N ILE A 82 -2.48 -27.49 -9.51
CA ILE A 82 -1.32 -27.06 -8.73
C ILE A 82 -0.42 -26.23 -9.63
N VAL A 83 -0.17 -24.99 -9.22
CA VAL A 83 0.85 -24.12 -9.81
C VAL A 83 2.19 -24.48 -9.19
N VAL A 84 3.16 -24.82 -10.01
CA VAL A 84 4.52 -25.17 -9.60
C VAL A 84 5.28 -23.89 -9.29
N ILE A 85 5.78 -23.78 -8.05
CA ILE A 85 6.57 -22.62 -7.58
C ILE A 85 8.04 -22.79 -7.90
N GLY A 86 8.59 -23.98 -7.69
CA GLY A 86 9.99 -24.29 -7.98
C GLY A 86 10.70 -25.05 -6.86
N TYR A 87 12.02 -25.15 -7.00
CA TYR A 87 12.93 -25.81 -6.04
C TYR A 87 14.18 -24.96 -5.85
N LEU A 88 14.88 -25.18 -4.73
CA LEU A 88 16.17 -24.53 -4.50
C LEU A 88 17.29 -25.39 -5.10
N ASP A 89 18.13 -24.80 -5.93
CA ASP A 89 19.34 -25.44 -6.43
C ASP A 89 20.42 -25.54 -5.31
N ASN A 90 21.53 -26.17 -5.63
CA ASN A 90 22.67 -26.35 -4.69
C ASN A 90 23.28 -25.04 -4.17
N LYS A 91 22.95 -23.90 -4.81
CA LYS A 91 23.36 -22.54 -4.39
C LYS A 91 22.28 -21.82 -3.59
N GLY A 92 21.14 -22.46 -3.34
CA GLY A 92 20.00 -21.86 -2.68
C GLY A 92 19.24 -20.86 -3.56
N ILE A 93 19.35 -20.96 -4.88
CA ILE A 93 18.64 -20.11 -5.85
C ILE A 93 17.41 -20.86 -6.34
N LEU A 94 16.26 -20.19 -6.32
CA LEU A 94 15.02 -20.75 -6.80
C LEU A 94 15.09 -21.00 -8.31
N GLN A 95 14.81 -22.22 -8.70
CA GLN A 95 14.76 -22.70 -10.07
C GLN A 95 13.38 -23.29 -10.38
N TYR A 96 13.05 -23.36 -11.67
CA TYR A 96 11.82 -23.98 -12.16
C TYR A 96 12.18 -25.29 -12.87
N PRO A 97 11.40 -26.39 -12.67
CA PRO A 97 11.54 -27.61 -13.47
C PRO A 97 11.44 -27.28 -14.96
N ARG A 98 12.35 -27.87 -15.76
CA ARG A 98 12.35 -27.67 -17.22
C ARG A 98 11.73 -28.84 -17.97
N THR A 99 11.57 -29.96 -17.29
CA THR A 99 10.93 -31.18 -17.81
C THR A 99 9.63 -31.43 -17.03
N PRO A 100 8.64 -32.10 -17.63
CA PRO A 100 7.39 -32.45 -16.93
C PRO A 100 7.63 -33.44 -15.81
N PHE A 101 6.77 -33.41 -14.78
CA PHE A 101 6.69 -34.50 -13.79
C PHE A 101 6.19 -35.78 -14.46
N LEU A 102 6.52 -36.92 -13.84
CA LEU A 102 5.99 -38.21 -14.30
C LEU A 102 4.51 -38.38 -13.86
N ALA A 103 3.69 -38.94 -14.72
CA ALA A 103 2.34 -39.37 -14.35
C ALA A 103 2.42 -40.37 -13.18
N GLY A 104 1.47 -40.26 -12.24
CA GLY A 104 1.50 -41.09 -11.04
C GLY A 104 2.40 -40.58 -9.92
N THR A 105 3.08 -39.43 -10.09
CA THR A 105 3.85 -38.82 -9.01
C THR A 105 2.92 -38.48 -7.84
N PRO A 106 3.24 -38.93 -6.60
CA PRO A 106 2.45 -38.60 -5.41
C PRO A 106 2.65 -37.14 -5.00
N VAL A 107 1.57 -36.53 -4.51
CA VAL A 107 1.50 -35.16 -3.99
C VAL A 107 1.39 -35.22 -2.48
N TYR A 108 2.21 -34.45 -1.77
CA TYR A 108 2.20 -34.38 -0.30
C TYR A 108 1.96 -32.93 0.16
N LEU A 109 1.36 -32.74 1.35
CA LEU A 109 1.35 -31.41 1.97
C LEU A 109 2.78 -31.01 2.28
N ALA A 110 3.11 -29.75 1.99
CA ALA A 110 4.41 -29.19 2.35
C ALA A 110 4.42 -28.78 3.84
N ASP A 111 5.52 -29.05 4.52
CA ASP A 111 5.76 -28.58 5.88
C ASP A 111 6.24 -27.11 5.88
N ASP A 112 6.05 -26.42 7.00
CA ASP A 112 6.36 -24.99 7.14
C ASP A 112 7.85 -24.68 6.89
N ASP A 113 8.77 -25.59 7.24
CA ASP A 113 10.21 -25.42 7.01
C ASP A 113 10.53 -25.46 5.51
N PHE A 114 9.94 -26.39 4.78
CA PHE A 114 10.11 -26.49 3.34
C PHE A 114 9.52 -25.29 2.59
N ILE A 115 8.34 -24.84 3.01
CA ILE A 115 7.68 -23.63 2.46
C ILE A 115 8.58 -22.40 2.72
N SER A 116 8.97 -22.20 3.98
CA SER A 116 9.75 -21.02 4.40
C SER A 116 11.09 -20.94 3.68
N SER A 117 11.80 -22.08 3.58
CA SER A 117 13.10 -22.15 2.90
C SER A 117 12.96 -21.88 1.40
N THR A 118 11.99 -22.52 0.73
CA THR A 118 11.81 -22.41 -0.74
C THR A 118 11.37 -21.00 -1.15
N LEU A 119 10.46 -20.38 -0.38
CA LEU A 119 10.00 -19.02 -0.63
C LEU A 119 10.99 -17.95 -0.15
N ASN A 120 12.04 -18.34 0.58
CA ASN A 120 13.01 -17.43 1.20
C ASN A 120 12.34 -16.37 2.09
N VAL A 121 11.28 -16.76 2.80
CA VAL A 121 10.54 -15.93 3.74
C VAL A 121 10.94 -16.30 5.18
N GLY A 122 10.75 -15.38 6.13
CA GLY A 122 11.04 -15.61 7.53
C GLY A 122 11.52 -14.36 8.24
N VAL A 123 11.60 -14.42 9.58
CA VAL A 123 12.13 -13.37 10.45
C VAL A 123 13.57 -13.67 10.80
N GLY A 124 14.36 -12.63 11.04
CA GLY A 124 15.72 -12.80 11.61
C GLY A 124 16.84 -12.15 10.79
N LYS A 125 16.58 -11.66 9.60
CA LYS A 125 17.56 -10.84 8.86
C LYS A 125 17.35 -9.37 9.20
N LYS A 126 18.39 -8.68 9.64
CA LYS A 126 18.38 -7.22 9.83
C LYS A 126 17.97 -6.52 8.54
N GLY A 127 17.14 -5.49 8.62
CA GLY A 127 16.66 -4.75 7.45
C GLY A 127 15.42 -5.32 6.77
N ARG A 128 14.68 -6.22 7.45
CA ARG A 128 13.38 -6.71 6.98
C ARG A 128 12.24 -6.18 7.85
N ALA A 129 11.12 -5.88 7.21
CA ALA A 129 9.87 -5.46 7.85
C ALA A 129 8.98 -6.67 8.09
N TYR A 130 8.70 -7.01 9.33
CA TYR A 130 7.79 -8.09 9.71
C TYR A 130 6.34 -7.65 9.56
N ILE A 131 5.64 -8.18 8.57
CA ILE A 131 4.27 -7.75 8.24
C ILE A 131 3.21 -8.69 8.85
N GLY A 132 3.52 -9.97 9.05
CA GLY A 132 2.56 -10.94 9.57
C GLY A 132 2.96 -12.38 9.34
N LEU A 133 1.98 -13.28 9.19
CA LEU A 133 2.18 -14.70 8.92
C LEU A 133 1.66 -15.07 7.54
N ILE A 134 2.23 -16.09 6.89
CA ILE A 134 1.63 -16.68 5.68
C ILE A 134 0.24 -17.22 6.05
N TYR A 135 -0.76 -16.89 5.25
CA TYR A 135 -2.15 -17.26 5.51
C TYR A 135 -2.32 -18.77 5.69
N GLY A 136 -2.91 -19.17 6.82
CA GLY A 136 -3.11 -20.57 7.19
C GLY A 136 -1.88 -21.28 7.76
N HIS A 137 -0.75 -20.58 7.93
CA HIS A 137 0.52 -21.13 8.45
C HIS A 137 1.04 -20.31 9.62
N SER A 138 2.00 -20.89 10.37
CA SER A 138 2.73 -20.16 11.41
C SER A 138 4.04 -19.56 10.92
N ILE A 139 4.23 -19.48 9.62
CA ILE A 139 5.45 -18.98 8.98
C ILE A 139 5.46 -17.45 8.99
N PRO A 140 6.41 -16.80 9.67
CA PRO A 140 6.54 -15.36 9.66
C PRO A 140 6.86 -14.82 8.26
N PHE A 141 6.18 -13.75 7.86
CA PHE A 141 6.37 -13.09 6.59
C PHE A 141 6.99 -11.70 6.78
N SER A 142 8.10 -11.46 6.11
CA SER A 142 8.79 -10.16 6.14
C SER A 142 9.28 -9.75 4.75
N ILE A 143 9.37 -8.43 4.50
CA ILE A 143 9.81 -7.83 3.24
C ILE A 143 11.10 -7.05 3.47
N ASP A 144 12.04 -7.09 2.51
CA ASP A 144 13.27 -6.29 2.57
C ASP A 144 12.96 -4.79 2.51
N ILE A 145 13.43 -4.02 3.50
CA ILE A 145 13.16 -2.59 3.61
C ILE A 145 13.82 -1.79 2.49
N ASN A 146 15.01 -2.16 2.05
CA ASN A 146 15.66 -1.46 0.95
C ASN A 146 14.86 -1.62 -0.35
N SER A 147 14.35 -2.84 -0.59
CA SER A 147 13.46 -3.11 -1.73
C SER A 147 12.19 -2.26 -1.64
N MET A 148 11.57 -2.20 -0.44
CA MET A 148 10.38 -1.37 -0.20
C MET A 148 10.63 0.11 -0.52
N VAL A 149 11.72 0.69 0.02
CA VAL A 149 12.02 2.12 -0.17
C VAL A 149 12.43 2.41 -1.62
N GLN A 150 13.23 1.53 -2.23
CA GLN A 150 13.74 1.77 -3.58
C GLN A 150 12.73 1.51 -4.69
N LYS A 151 11.83 0.52 -4.53
CA LYS A 151 10.91 0.08 -5.60
C LYS A 151 9.47 0.52 -5.38
N HIS A 152 9.24 1.43 -4.45
CA HIS A 152 7.92 1.91 -4.06
C HIS A 152 6.93 0.81 -3.65
N ILE A 153 5.92 1.20 -2.89
CA ILE A 153 4.92 0.29 -2.34
C ILE A 153 3.54 0.83 -2.66
N SER A 154 2.58 -0.06 -2.84
CA SER A 154 1.16 0.32 -2.81
C SER A 154 0.39 -0.52 -1.80
N VAL A 155 -0.54 0.13 -1.09
CA VAL A 155 -1.53 -0.51 -0.21
C VAL A 155 -2.91 -0.20 -0.73
N MET A 156 -3.64 -1.23 -1.11
CA MET A 156 -4.96 -1.11 -1.75
C MET A 156 -6.01 -1.87 -0.95
N ALA A 157 -7.15 -1.23 -0.67
CA ALA A 157 -8.27 -1.86 0.01
C ALA A 157 -9.55 -1.08 -0.25
N LYS A 158 -10.71 -1.73 -0.17
CA LYS A 158 -11.97 -0.99 -0.04
C LYS A 158 -12.03 -0.20 1.29
N THR A 159 -12.95 0.75 1.39
CA THR A 159 -13.21 1.46 2.65
C THR A 159 -13.49 0.47 3.79
N GLY A 160 -12.85 0.68 4.94
CA GLY A 160 -12.92 -0.24 6.09
C GLY A 160 -12.19 -1.58 5.89
N GLY A 161 -11.38 -1.73 4.85
CA GLY A 161 -10.63 -2.96 4.57
C GLY A 161 -9.30 -3.09 5.31
N GLY A 162 -8.94 -2.14 6.19
CA GLY A 162 -7.73 -2.21 7.02
C GLY A 162 -6.47 -1.55 6.40
N LYS A 163 -6.61 -0.69 5.35
CA LYS A 163 -5.45 -0.06 4.69
C LYS A 163 -4.59 0.77 5.64
N SER A 164 -5.19 1.67 6.44
CA SER A 164 -4.46 2.53 7.39
C SER A 164 -3.85 1.70 8.54
N TYR A 165 -4.49 0.58 8.89
CA TYR A 165 -3.97 -0.37 9.85
C TYR A 165 -2.69 -1.04 9.34
N LEU A 166 -2.72 -1.61 8.13
CA LEU A 166 -1.55 -2.22 7.47
C LEU A 166 -0.45 -1.19 7.22
N THR A 167 -0.80 0.02 6.78
CA THR A 167 0.16 1.12 6.62
C THR A 167 0.84 1.46 7.94
N GLY A 168 0.09 1.47 9.05
CA GLY A 168 0.64 1.62 10.40
C GLY A 168 1.64 0.53 10.76
N VAL A 169 1.35 -0.73 10.46
CA VAL A 169 2.28 -1.87 10.65
C VAL A 169 3.59 -1.64 9.87
N ILE A 170 3.50 -1.17 8.62
CA ILE A 170 4.68 -0.86 7.80
C ILE A 170 5.48 0.28 8.43
N ILE A 171 4.83 1.36 8.89
CA ILE A 171 5.50 2.50 9.53
C ILE A 171 6.21 2.05 10.81
N GLU A 172 5.60 1.21 11.64
CA GLU A 172 6.24 0.64 12.84
C GLU A 172 7.55 -0.08 12.49
N GLU A 173 7.53 -0.94 11.47
CA GLU A 173 8.72 -1.66 11.02
C GLU A 173 9.81 -0.73 10.47
N LEU A 174 9.42 0.33 9.79
CA LEU A 174 10.35 1.34 9.30
C LEU A 174 11.01 2.11 10.46
N ILE A 175 10.23 2.47 11.49
CA ILE A 175 10.75 3.10 12.71
C ILE A 175 11.77 2.20 13.41
N LYS A 176 11.48 0.91 13.57
CA LYS A 176 12.39 -0.07 14.21
C LYS A 176 13.72 -0.20 13.48
N ASN A 177 13.71 0.03 12.17
CA ASN A 177 14.90 -0.05 11.31
C ASN A 177 15.53 1.33 11.02
N ASP A 178 15.21 2.37 11.81
CA ASP A 178 15.74 3.74 11.69
C ASP A 178 15.55 4.36 10.29
N VAL A 179 14.48 3.97 9.58
CA VAL A 179 14.10 4.59 8.31
C VAL A 179 13.35 5.89 8.57
N THR A 180 13.69 6.90 7.82
CA THR A 180 13.00 8.20 7.88
C THR A 180 11.70 8.14 7.08
N VAL A 181 10.60 8.58 7.68
CA VAL A 181 9.27 8.53 7.07
C VAL A 181 8.59 9.90 7.13
N VAL A 182 7.95 10.28 6.04
CA VAL A 182 7.02 11.42 6.00
C VAL A 182 5.64 10.88 5.62
N VAL A 183 4.63 11.15 6.42
CA VAL A 183 3.25 10.69 6.19
C VAL A 183 2.40 11.88 5.78
N ILE A 184 1.83 11.84 4.59
CA ILE A 184 0.82 12.77 4.11
C ILE A 184 -0.53 12.19 4.54
N ASP A 185 -1.16 12.83 5.54
CA ASP A 185 -2.33 12.34 6.25
C ASP A 185 -3.51 13.33 6.13
N PRO A 186 -4.35 13.19 5.09
CA PRO A 186 -5.51 14.07 4.88
C PRO A 186 -6.58 13.97 5.97
N HIS A 187 -6.63 12.84 6.69
CA HIS A 187 -7.73 12.52 7.60
C HIS A 187 -7.35 12.52 9.08
N GLY A 188 -6.05 12.55 9.43
CA GLY A 188 -5.56 12.51 10.80
C GLY A 188 -5.64 11.11 11.43
N GLU A 189 -5.26 10.07 10.66
CA GLU A 189 -5.39 8.67 11.08
C GLU A 189 -4.14 8.14 11.83
N TYR A 190 -2.99 8.82 11.71
CA TYR A 190 -1.70 8.27 12.19
C TYR A 190 -1.19 8.89 13.48
N GLY A 191 -1.80 9.95 13.98
CA GLY A 191 -1.37 10.63 15.24
C GLY A 191 -1.41 9.72 16.47
N SER A 192 -2.33 8.73 16.49
CA SER A 192 -2.46 7.73 17.56
C SER A 192 -1.24 6.80 17.71
N MET A 193 -0.39 6.67 16.67
CA MET A 193 0.83 5.85 16.72
C MET A 193 1.83 6.29 17.80
N LYS A 194 1.66 7.46 18.37
CA LYS A 194 2.43 7.91 19.55
C LYS A 194 2.14 7.06 20.78
N ASN A 195 0.98 6.44 20.88
CA ASN A 195 0.54 5.64 22.00
C ASN A 195 0.71 4.14 21.70
N LYS A 196 0.90 3.35 22.75
CA LYS A 196 0.91 1.88 22.64
C LYS A 196 -0.51 1.33 22.48
N ALA A 197 -0.65 0.24 21.72
CA ALA A 197 -1.88 -0.53 21.67
C ALA A 197 -2.23 -1.18 23.01
N SER A 198 -3.45 -1.64 23.16
CA SER A 198 -3.84 -2.55 24.23
C SER A 198 -3.30 -3.95 23.97
N ASP A 199 -2.83 -4.65 25.00
CA ASP A 199 -2.37 -6.03 24.87
C ASP A 199 -3.52 -6.97 24.48
N SER A 200 -3.25 -7.98 23.66
CA SER A 200 -4.23 -8.94 23.19
C SER A 200 -3.63 -10.34 22.98
N GLU A 201 -4.47 -11.38 23.08
CA GLU A 201 -4.03 -12.75 22.77
C GLU A 201 -3.55 -12.91 21.32
N GLU A 202 -4.13 -12.12 20.41
CA GLU A 202 -3.71 -12.11 19.01
C GLU A 202 -2.26 -11.65 18.85
N MET A 203 -1.81 -10.65 19.60
CA MET A 203 -0.41 -10.20 19.60
C MET A 203 0.55 -11.32 20.00
N LYS A 204 0.17 -12.17 20.94
CA LYS A 204 1.01 -13.34 21.35
C LYS A 204 1.19 -14.31 20.20
N ARG A 205 0.15 -14.58 19.40
CA ARG A 205 0.23 -15.44 18.21
C ARG A 205 1.27 -14.93 17.21
N PHE A 206 1.38 -13.62 17.06
CA PHE A 206 2.35 -12.98 16.15
C PHE A 206 3.71 -12.70 16.84
N SER A 207 3.89 -13.05 18.11
CA SER A 207 5.11 -12.80 18.87
C SER A 207 5.50 -11.32 18.92
N ILE A 208 4.51 -10.42 19.10
CA ILE A 208 4.69 -8.99 19.22
C ILE A 208 4.10 -8.47 20.54
N HIS A 209 4.53 -7.27 20.95
CA HIS A 209 4.09 -6.61 22.17
C HIS A 209 3.71 -5.16 21.91
N PRO A 210 2.78 -4.57 22.71
CA PRO A 210 2.45 -3.17 22.61
C PRO A 210 3.67 -2.27 22.77
N ALA A 211 3.87 -1.34 21.84
CA ALA A 211 4.96 -0.38 21.88
C ALA A 211 4.48 1.05 21.58
N SER A 212 5.23 2.06 22.05
CA SER A 212 4.99 3.47 21.78
C SER A 212 6.19 4.06 21.05
N TYR A 213 5.92 4.82 20.01
CA TYR A 213 6.95 5.49 19.22
C TYR A 213 6.86 7.02 19.34
N GLY A 214 6.19 7.56 20.37
CA GLY A 214 5.94 8.99 20.56
C GLY A 214 7.18 9.87 20.48
N SER A 215 8.33 9.40 20.98
CA SER A 215 9.60 10.13 20.88
C SER A 215 10.21 10.23 19.47
N ARG A 216 9.72 9.43 18.54
CA ARG A 216 10.16 9.39 17.14
C ARG A 216 9.16 9.98 16.16
N ILE A 217 7.96 10.36 16.62
CA ILE A 217 6.85 10.86 15.80
C ILE A 217 6.59 12.33 16.13
N VAL A 218 6.60 13.17 15.09
CA VAL A 218 6.21 14.59 15.18
C VAL A 218 5.04 14.81 14.24
N THR A 219 3.97 15.42 14.76
CA THR A 219 2.79 15.78 13.97
C THR A 219 2.83 17.25 13.62
N TYR A 220 2.72 17.56 12.34
CA TYR A 220 2.64 18.91 11.78
C TYR A 220 1.23 19.18 11.31
N SER A 221 0.59 20.22 11.83
CA SER A 221 -0.78 20.63 11.46
C SER A 221 -0.89 22.14 11.49
N PRO A 222 -1.81 22.77 10.76
CA PRO A 222 -2.05 24.21 10.88
C PRO A 222 -2.43 24.66 12.30
N ASP A 223 -3.25 23.84 12.99
CA ASP A 223 -3.88 24.25 14.26
C ASP A 223 -3.61 23.31 15.45
N HIS A 224 -3.40 22.01 15.25
CA HIS A 224 -3.43 21.02 16.35
C HIS A 224 -2.24 20.06 16.41
N GLY A 225 -1.17 20.30 15.61
CA GLY A 225 0.05 19.50 15.63
C GLY A 225 0.97 19.75 16.82
N ASP A 226 1.99 18.92 17.00
CA ASP A 226 3.11 19.24 17.90
C ASP A 226 3.85 20.46 17.39
N GLU A 227 3.95 20.59 16.08
CA GLU A 227 4.59 21.68 15.36
C GLU A 227 3.62 22.27 14.32
N LYS A 228 3.78 23.55 14.04
CA LYS A 228 2.93 24.25 13.08
C LYS A 228 3.33 23.93 11.65
N LEU A 229 2.37 23.48 10.83
CA LEU A 229 2.55 23.31 9.39
C LEU A 229 2.38 24.65 8.68
N THR A 230 3.46 25.25 8.21
CA THR A 230 3.40 26.50 7.44
C THR A 230 4.31 26.47 6.23
N PHE A 231 3.90 27.14 5.15
CA PHE A 231 4.70 27.36 3.95
C PHE A 231 4.91 28.86 3.70
N THR A 232 6.05 29.21 3.13
CA THR A 232 6.36 30.59 2.82
C THR A 232 5.52 31.09 1.64
N LEU A 233 4.66 32.10 1.87
CA LEU A 233 3.75 32.64 0.85
C LEU A 233 4.52 33.18 -0.36
N SER A 234 5.65 33.84 -0.19
CA SER A 234 6.47 34.38 -1.27
C SER A 234 7.06 33.33 -2.21
N GLN A 235 7.06 32.07 -1.82
CA GLN A 235 7.47 30.93 -2.66
C GLN A 235 6.32 30.37 -3.52
N ILE A 236 5.07 30.73 -3.24
CA ILE A 236 3.91 30.35 -4.02
C ILE A 236 3.82 31.28 -5.23
N ASN A 237 3.67 30.73 -6.43
CA ASN A 237 3.48 31.58 -7.60
C ASN A 237 2.02 32.04 -7.72
N VAL A 238 1.80 33.14 -8.42
CA VAL A 238 0.49 33.77 -8.54
C VAL A 238 -0.58 32.82 -9.12
N LYS A 239 -0.21 31.98 -10.09
CA LYS A 239 -1.16 31.04 -10.70
C LYS A 239 -1.58 29.94 -9.72
N GLU A 240 -0.65 29.45 -8.90
CA GLU A 240 -0.96 28.48 -7.84
C GLU A 240 -1.85 29.13 -6.77
N LEU A 241 -1.55 30.38 -6.37
CA LEU A 241 -2.35 31.09 -5.38
C LEU A 241 -3.79 31.32 -5.89
N VAL A 242 -3.96 31.76 -7.13
CA VAL A 242 -5.28 31.94 -7.76
C VAL A 242 -6.04 30.61 -7.89
N SER A 243 -5.33 29.50 -8.14
CA SER A 243 -5.97 28.19 -8.36
C SER A 243 -6.54 27.55 -7.10
N ILE A 244 -6.11 27.98 -5.90
CA ILE A 244 -6.68 27.54 -4.62
C ILE A 244 -7.77 28.47 -4.08
N MET A 245 -8.12 29.52 -4.83
CA MET A 245 -9.22 30.44 -4.54
C MET A 245 -10.50 29.97 -5.21
N ASN A 246 -11.63 30.19 -4.58
CA ASN A 246 -12.94 29.86 -5.14
C ASN A 246 -13.44 30.99 -6.07
N LEU A 247 -12.91 31.03 -7.29
CA LEU A 247 -13.16 32.09 -8.28
C LEU A 247 -13.89 31.56 -9.51
N SER A 248 -14.90 32.27 -9.98
CA SER A 248 -15.68 31.90 -11.17
C SER A 248 -14.85 31.97 -12.46
N ASP A 249 -13.97 32.96 -12.60
CA ASP A 249 -13.02 33.11 -13.72
C ASP A 249 -11.61 33.36 -13.20
N PRO A 250 -10.86 32.30 -12.80
CA PRO A 250 -9.53 32.47 -12.20
C PRO A 250 -8.53 33.27 -13.03
N LYS A 251 -8.68 33.25 -14.38
CA LYS A 251 -7.72 33.93 -15.27
C LYS A 251 -7.73 35.44 -15.11
N SER A 252 -8.91 36.04 -14.89
CA SER A 252 -9.08 37.48 -14.73
C SER A 252 -8.38 38.04 -13.50
N TYR A 253 -8.17 37.23 -12.49
CA TYR A 253 -7.55 37.59 -11.20
C TYR A 253 -6.01 37.48 -11.17
N VAL A 254 -5.42 36.77 -12.17
CA VAL A 254 -3.97 36.59 -12.23
C VAL A 254 -3.21 37.91 -12.40
N LEU A 255 -3.70 38.82 -13.27
CA LEU A 255 -2.99 40.03 -13.54
C LEU A 255 -3.04 41.04 -12.38
N PRO A 256 -4.21 41.34 -11.78
CA PRO A 256 -4.28 42.21 -10.59
C PRO A 256 -3.43 41.69 -9.44
N LEU A 257 -3.56 40.40 -9.10
CA LEU A 257 -2.79 39.80 -8.01
C LEU A 257 -1.27 39.84 -8.30
N ARG A 258 -0.88 39.62 -9.56
CA ARG A 258 0.54 39.70 -9.94
C ARG A 258 1.07 41.12 -9.77
N LYS A 259 0.36 42.14 -10.24
CA LYS A 259 0.77 43.55 -10.08
C LYS A 259 0.99 43.90 -8.61
N ALA A 260 0.08 43.46 -7.73
CA ALA A 260 0.21 43.71 -6.29
C ALA A 260 1.45 42.99 -5.70
N ILE A 261 1.65 41.74 -6.00
CA ILE A 261 2.80 40.97 -5.52
C ILE A 261 4.12 41.53 -6.07
N ASP A 262 4.19 41.89 -7.36
CA ASP A 262 5.40 42.43 -7.95
C ASP A 262 5.74 43.81 -7.34
N ALA A 263 4.75 44.66 -7.04
CA ALA A 263 4.96 45.91 -6.33
C ALA A 263 5.55 45.72 -4.93
N ILE A 264 5.04 44.72 -4.19
CA ILE A 264 5.56 44.36 -2.86
C ILE A 264 7.03 43.89 -2.95
N ARG A 265 7.34 43.05 -3.93
CA ARG A 265 8.68 42.49 -4.14
C ARG A 265 9.77 43.54 -4.43
N LEU A 266 9.39 44.70 -4.88
CA LEU A 266 10.34 45.83 -5.04
C LEU A 266 10.85 46.35 -3.68
N SER A 267 10.05 46.21 -2.62
CA SER A 267 10.36 46.75 -1.27
C SER A 267 10.71 45.65 -0.26
N SER A 268 10.15 44.45 -0.42
CA SER A 268 10.38 43.31 0.51
C SER A 268 10.30 41.99 -0.22
N ARG A 269 11.20 41.03 0.15
CA ARG A 269 11.13 39.66 -0.33
C ARG A 269 10.15 38.80 0.49
N ASP A 270 9.96 39.17 1.77
CA ASP A 270 9.09 38.43 2.69
C ASP A 270 7.82 39.26 2.91
N TYR A 271 6.68 38.72 2.51
CA TYR A 271 5.36 39.32 2.65
C TYR A 271 4.34 38.28 3.10
N ASP A 272 3.23 38.79 3.66
CA ASP A 272 2.06 37.99 4.03
C ASP A 272 0.79 38.44 3.27
N PHE A 273 -0.34 37.85 3.66
CA PHE A 273 -1.63 38.19 3.06
C PHE A 273 -2.04 39.64 3.31
N ASP A 274 -1.71 40.22 4.49
CA ASP A 274 -2.05 41.60 4.81
C ASP A 274 -1.29 42.59 3.92
N ASP A 275 -0.03 42.29 3.61
CA ASP A 275 0.75 43.09 2.67
C ASP A 275 0.12 43.05 1.27
N ILE A 276 -0.37 41.89 0.80
CA ILE A 276 -1.03 41.77 -0.52
C ILE A 276 -2.37 42.54 -0.52
N ILE A 277 -3.20 42.37 0.51
CA ILE A 277 -4.50 43.06 0.64
C ILE A 277 -4.31 44.56 0.67
N LYS A 278 -3.34 45.06 1.43
CA LYS A 278 -3.02 46.47 1.49
C LYS A 278 -2.63 47.06 0.11
N GLU A 279 -1.80 46.33 -0.62
CA GLU A 279 -1.36 46.76 -1.95
C GLU A 279 -2.47 46.70 -2.99
N LEU A 280 -3.35 45.67 -2.95
CA LEU A 280 -4.53 45.62 -3.80
C LEU A 280 -5.45 46.85 -3.61
N LYS A 281 -5.72 47.22 -2.35
CA LYS A 281 -6.52 48.44 -2.03
C LYS A 281 -5.86 49.74 -2.51
N ARG A 282 -4.54 49.79 -2.55
CA ARG A 282 -3.80 50.97 -3.04
C ARG A 282 -3.86 51.11 -4.55
N GLN A 283 -3.89 50.01 -5.29
CA GLN A 283 -3.83 50.02 -6.75
C GLN A 283 -5.18 50.25 -7.40
N ASP A 284 -6.24 49.61 -6.91
CA ASP A 284 -7.58 49.68 -7.49
C ASP A 284 -8.64 49.14 -6.51
N ASP A 285 -9.74 49.84 -6.34
CA ASP A 285 -10.90 49.39 -5.55
C ASP A 285 -12.02 48.81 -6.44
N SER A 286 -11.63 48.08 -7.47
CA SER A 286 -12.55 47.37 -8.35
C SER A 286 -13.22 46.17 -7.66
N SER A 287 -14.31 45.68 -8.27
CA SER A 287 -14.99 44.47 -7.83
C SER A 287 -14.06 43.23 -7.82
N LEU A 288 -13.06 43.22 -8.72
CA LEU A 288 -12.05 42.17 -8.76
C LEU A 288 -11.12 42.22 -7.53
N SER A 289 -10.68 43.42 -7.13
CA SER A 289 -9.85 43.61 -5.95
C SER A 289 -10.58 43.24 -4.65
N GLN A 290 -11.87 43.59 -4.56
CA GLN A 290 -12.70 43.23 -3.41
C GLN A 290 -12.94 41.71 -3.33
N THR A 291 -13.10 41.03 -4.47
CA THR A 291 -13.20 39.57 -4.51
C THR A 291 -11.89 38.91 -4.08
N LEU A 292 -10.75 39.37 -4.61
CA LEU A 292 -9.43 38.89 -4.18
C LEU A 292 -9.19 39.09 -2.68
N GLU A 293 -9.62 40.25 -2.15
CA GLU A 293 -9.48 40.52 -0.71
C GLU A 293 -10.22 39.44 0.12
N LYS A 294 -11.47 39.14 -0.21
CA LYS A 294 -12.27 38.12 0.49
C LYS A 294 -11.57 36.72 0.46
N GLU A 295 -11.10 36.33 -0.72
CA GLU A 295 -10.42 35.05 -0.90
C GLU A 295 -9.07 35.01 -0.13
N LEU A 296 -8.30 36.10 -0.15
CA LEU A 296 -7.04 36.20 0.61
C LEU A 296 -7.27 36.15 2.13
N ILE A 297 -8.34 36.79 2.62
CA ILE A 297 -8.75 36.70 4.04
C ILE A 297 -9.10 35.25 4.39
N TYR A 298 -9.85 34.56 3.53
CA TYR A 298 -10.17 33.16 3.71
C TYR A 298 -8.90 32.28 3.75
N LEU A 299 -8.00 32.42 2.75
CA LEU A 299 -6.75 31.65 2.72
C LEU A 299 -5.86 31.94 3.94
N LYS A 300 -5.83 33.19 4.41
CA LYS A 300 -5.14 33.57 5.65
C LYS A 300 -5.68 32.82 6.86
N SER A 301 -7.00 32.66 6.94
CA SER A 301 -7.66 31.96 8.06
C SER A 301 -7.32 30.45 8.16
N LEU A 302 -6.84 29.84 7.07
CA LEU A 302 -6.39 28.44 7.05
C LEU A 302 -5.03 28.23 7.77
N ASN A 303 -4.32 29.28 8.11
CA ASN A 303 -3.05 29.26 8.87
C ASN A 303 -1.91 28.41 8.22
N VAL A 304 -1.99 28.12 6.93
CA VAL A 304 -1.02 27.28 6.19
C VAL A 304 0.08 28.10 5.53
N LEU A 305 -0.22 29.32 5.08
CA LEU A 305 0.70 30.18 4.34
C LEU A 305 1.04 31.44 5.16
N GLY A 306 2.31 31.79 5.22
CA GLY A 306 2.77 32.96 5.98
C GLY A 306 4.12 33.51 5.50
N LYS A 307 4.67 34.52 6.21
CA LYS A 307 5.97 35.11 5.89
C LYS A 307 7.11 34.10 5.95
N ARG A 308 7.05 33.18 6.91
CA ARG A 308 8.05 32.12 7.10
C ARG A 308 7.35 30.77 7.12
N GLY A 309 7.89 29.84 6.37
CA GLY A 309 7.44 28.45 6.33
C GLY A 309 8.45 27.51 6.97
N LEU A 310 7.97 26.31 7.29
CA LEU A 310 8.78 25.21 7.80
C LEU A 310 9.87 24.85 6.78
N ARG A 311 11.07 24.61 7.25
CA ARG A 311 12.19 24.18 6.41
C ARG A 311 12.18 22.64 6.29
N VAL A 312 12.59 22.14 5.15
CA VAL A 312 12.66 20.69 4.90
C VAL A 312 13.60 19.99 5.89
N ASP A 313 14.69 20.64 6.27
CA ASP A 313 15.67 20.12 7.21
C ASP A 313 15.08 20.00 8.65
N GLU A 314 14.08 20.82 9.00
CA GLU A 314 13.34 20.75 10.27
C GLU A 314 12.30 19.65 10.25
N LEU A 315 11.70 19.43 9.07
CA LEU A 315 10.69 18.38 8.87
C LEU A 315 11.27 16.97 8.89
N VAL A 316 12.50 16.77 8.39
CA VAL A 316 13.07 15.43 8.12
C VAL A 316 14.28 15.18 9.00
N SER A 317 14.18 14.20 9.89
CA SER A 317 15.28 13.73 10.73
C SER A 317 15.44 12.21 10.59
N LYS A 318 16.69 11.73 10.60
CA LYS A 318 17.00 10.29 10.46
C LYS A 318 16.25 9.44 11.51
N GLY A 319 15.55 8.42 11.07
CA GLY A 319 14.84 7.47 11.93
C GLY A 319 13.61 8.05 12.62
N LYS A 320 13.12 9.22 12.17
CA LYS A 320 11.89 9.85 12.67
C LYS A 320 10.77 9.80 11.65
N VAL A 321 9.56 9.92 12.13
CA VAL A 321 8.32 10.02 11.35
C VAL A 321 7.75 11.43 11.51
N SER A 322 7.53 12.09 10.37
CA SER A 322 6.84 13.39 10.32
C SER A 322 5.46 13.18 9.71
N ILE A 323 4.43 13.39 10.50
CA ILE A 323 3.02 13.26 10.06
C ILE A 323 2.52 14.66 9.68
N ILE A 324 2.14 14.81 8.42
CA ILE A 324 1.57 16.04 7.86
C ILE A 324 0.05 15.90 7.87
N GLU A 325 -0.55 16.34 8.95
CA GLU A 325 -1.99 16.25 9.14
C GLU A 325 -2.67 17.44 8.45
N MET A 326 -3.58 17.13 7.51
CA MET A 326 -4.29 18.13 6.69
C MET A 326 -5.81 18.09 6.92
N LYS A 327 -6.24 17.48 8.02
CA LYS A 327 -7.66 17.39 8.37
C LYS A 327 -8.30 18.78 8.46
N GLY A 328 -9.45 18.94 7.80
CA GLY A 328 -10.17 20.21 7.77
C GLY A 328 -9.72 21.19 6.69
N LEU A 329 -8.59 20.96 6.01
CA LEU A 329 -8.18 21.78 4.89
C LEU A 329 -8.98 21.45 3.60
N PRO A 330 -9.30 22.45 2.77
CA PRO A 330 -9.91 22.25 1.46
C PRO A 330 -9.04 21.37 0.54
N PRO A 331 -9.63 20.58 -0.38
CA PRO A 331 -8.90 19.71 -1.30
C PRO A 331 -7.80 20.42 -2.10
N ASP A 332 -8.07 21.60 -2.65
CA ASP A 332 -7.10 22.35 -3.45
C ASP A 332 -5.89 22.80 -2.61
N MET A 333 -6.12 23.15 -1.33
CA MET A 333 -5.04 23.46 -0.39
C MET A 333 -4.23 22.21 -0.06
N GLN A 334 -4.87 21.06 0.14
CA GLN A 334 -4.18 19.79 0.35
C GLN A 334 -3.29 19.43 -0.85
N GLU A 335 -3.80 19.59 -2.08
CA GLU A 335 -3.01 19.36 -3.31
C GLU A 335 -1.80 20.27 -3.40
N LEU A 336 -1.95 21.56 -3.09
CA LEU A 336 -0.85 22.52 -3.08
C LEU A 336 0.22 22.13 -2.05
N ILE A 337 -0.18 21.77 -0.84
CA ILE A 337 0.72 21.28 0.21
C ILE A 337 1.52 20.06 -0.27
N VAL A 338 0.83 19.05 -0.80
CA VAL A 338 1.46 17.82 -1.29
C VAL A 338 2.44 18.11 -2.42
N GLN A 339 2.05 18.94 -3.37
CA GLN A 339 2.94 19.36 -4.46
C GLN A 339 4.21 20.03 -3.91
N ARG A 340 4.07 21.00 -3.04
CA ARG A 340 5.19 21.77 -2.49
C ARG A 340 6.10 20.92 -1.62
N LEU A 341 5.50 20.10 -0.78
CA LEU A 341 6.22 19.21 0.11
C LEU A 341 7.04 18.18 -0.68
N LEU A 342 6.42 17.46 -1.60
CA LEU A 342 7.12 16.46 -2.42
C LEU A 342 8.23 17.08 -3.26
N TYR A 343 7.98 18.25 -3.86
CA TYR A 343 8.99 18.95 -4.62
C TYR A 343 10.19 19.35 -3.73
N ALA A 344 9.93 19.96 -2.59
CA ALA A 344 10.98 20.41 -1.67
C ALA A 344 11.80 19.24 -1.10
N LEU A 345 11.12 18.16 -0.70
CA LEU A 345 11.76 16.92 -0.21
C LEU A 345 12.62 16.28 -1.31
N PHE A 346 12.09 16.17 -2.53
CA PHE A 346 12.81 15.53 -3.64
C PHE A 346 14.03 16.33 -4.07
N GLU A 347 13.92 17.67 -4.18
CA GLU A 347 15.07 18.54 -4.46
C GLU A 347 16.12 18.52 -3.34
N ALA A 348 15.69 18.49 -2.08
CA ALA A 348 16.60 18.36 -0.95
C ALA A 348 17.32 17.00 -0.96
N ARG A 349 16.61 15.91 -1.32
CA ARG A 349 17.20 14.57 -1.42
C ARG A 349 18.18 14.44 -2.59
N LYS A 350 17.85 14.99 -3.76
CA LYS A 350 18.79 15.04 -4.89
C LYS A 350 20.10 15.74 -4.57
N LYS A 351 20.05 16.73 -3.68
CA LYS A 351 21.21 17.48 -3.19
C LYS A 351 21.82 16.87 -1.90
N GLU A 352 21.37 15.67 -1.51
CA GLU A 352 21.81 14.94 -0.32
C GLU A 352 21.74 15.72 1.01
N ARG A 353 20.87 16.74 1.08
CA ARG A 353 20.67 17.55 2.30
C ARG A 353 19.82 16.85 3.35
N ILE A 354 19.06 15.84 2.98
CA ILE A 354 18.25 15.04 3.87
C ILE A 354 18.55 13.55 3.67
N PRO A 355 18.35 12.68 4.67
CA PRO A 355 18.57 11.24 4.55
C PRO A 355 17.64 10.59 3.53
N PRO A 356 17.94 9.36 3.04
CA PRO A 356 16.97 8.53 2.33
C PRO A 356 15.69 8.38 3.15
N LEU A 357 14.52 8.39 2.47
CA LEU A 357 13.23 8.40 3.15
C LEU A 357 12.15 7.67 2.36
N LEU A 358 11.10 7.29 3.06
CA LEU A 358 9.83 6.86 2.47
C LEU A 358 8.75 7.92 2.72
N VAL A 359 8.03 8.32 1.67
CA VAL A 359 6.86 9.18 1.80
C VAL A 359 5.59 8.35 1.64
N VAL A 360 4.78 8.31 2.68
CA VAL A 360 3.45 7.70 2.67
C VAL A 360 2.46 8.74 2.15
N VAL A 361 1.68 8.38 1.15
CA VAL A 361 0.65 9.24 0.56
C VAL A 361 -0.71 8.56 0.72
N GLU A 362 -1.45 8.95 1.76
CA GLU A 362 -2.82 8.50 1.97
C GLU A 362 -3.76 9.12 0.94
N GLU A 363 -4.78 8.36 0.55
CA GLU A 363 -5.78 8.70 -0.47
C GLU A 363 -5.14 9.26 -1.77
N ALA A 364 -4.08 8.58 -2.21
CA ALA A 364 -3.23 9.00 -3.34
C ALA A 364 -4.00 9.29 -4.64
N HIS A 365 -5.22 8.75 -4.79
CA HIS A 365 -6.09 9.06 -5.92
C HIS A 365 -6.55 10.53 -5.97
N ASN A 366 -6.46 11.28 -4.86
CA ASN A 366 -6.70 12.71 -4.84
C ASN A 366 -5.49 13.49 -5.36
N PHE A 367 -4.27 12.99 -5.13
CA PHE A 367 -3.02 13.69 -5.43
C PHE A 367 -2.37 13.26 -6.76
N ALA A 368 -2.70 12.09 -7.26
CA ALA A 368 -2.32 11.57 -8.57
C ALA A 368 -3.51 10.86 -9.22
N PRO A 369 -4.56 11.59 -9.62
CA PRO A 369 -5.73 10.99 -10.24
C PRO A 369 -5.44 10.46 -11.65
N GLN A 370 -6.05 9.30 -12.01
CA GLN A 370 -5.99 8.73 -13.35
C GLN A 370 -6.69 9.62 -14.39
N GLN A 371 -7.78 10.27 -13.99
CA GLN A 371 -8.54 11.20 -14.80
C GLN A 371 -8.59 12.57 -14.10
N GLY A 372 -8.53 13.64 -14.87
CA GLY A 372 -8.42 14.99 -14.31
C GLY A 372 -6.98 15.44 -14.10
N LYS A 373 -6.79 16.50 -13.34
CA LYS A 373 -5.47 17.08 -13.05
C LYS A 373 -5.45 17.52 -11.58
N ALA A 374 -4.50 17.02 -10.82
CA ALA A 374 -4.12 17.57 -9.53
C ALA A 374 -2.76 18.26 -9.65
N PHE A 375 -2.52 19.31 -8.86
CA PHE A 375 -1.24 20.03 -8.86
C PHE A 375 -0.06 19.10 -8.57
N SER A 376 -0.26 18.14 -7.68
CA SER A 376 0.73 17.15 -7.26
C SER A 376 0.99 16.04 -8.27
N SER A 377 0.13 15.84 -9.30
CA SER A 377 0.25 14.72 -10.25
C SER A 377 1.63 14.64 -10.93
N LYS A 378 2.18 15.80 -11.34
CA LYS A 378 3.47 15.83 -12.03
C LYS A 378 4.61 15.39 -11.13
N ILE A 379 4.67 15.93 -9.91
CA ILE A 379 5.75 15.57 -8.98
C ILE A 379 5.62 14.12 -8.50
N MET A 380 4.39 13.61 -8.28
CA MET A 380 4.15 12.22 -7.95
C MET A 380 4.70 11.27 -9.01
N ARG A 381 4.44 11.53 -10.31
CA ARG A 381 5.00 10.75 -11.42
C ARG A 381 6.52 10.85 -11.48
N THR A 382 7.09 12.04 -11.27
CA THR A 382 8.55 12.24 -11.28
C THR A 382 9.20 11.45 -10.15
N VAL A 383 8.67 11.52 -8.94
CA VAL A 383 9.20 10.75 -7.80
C VAL A 383 9.04 9.25 -8.04
N ALA A 384 7.90 8.80 -8.55
CA ALA A 384 7.70 7.39 -8.88
C ALA A 384 8.70 6.85 -9.91
N SER A 385 9.07 7.65 -10.93
CA SER A 385 9.99 7.22 -11.99
C SER A 385 11.47 7.40 -11.63
N GLU A 386 11.83 8.39 -10.82
CA GLU A 386 13.23 8.78 -10.57
C GLU A 386 13.67 8.56 -9.13
N GLY A 387 12.74 8.46 -8.18
CA GLY A 387 13.00 8.43 -6.73
C GLY A 387 13.98 7.34 -6.30
N ARG A 388 13.89 6.17 -6.95
CA ARG A 388 14.79 5.04 -6.70
C ARG A 388 16.26 5.42 -6.72
N LYS A 389 16.68 6.26 -7.67
CA LYS A 389 18.08 6.67 -7.84
C LYS A 389 18.61 7.48 -6.65
N PHE A 390 17.71 8.10 -5.92
CA PHE A 390 18.04 8.99 -4.82
C PHE A 390 17.69 8.42 -3.44
N GLY A 391 17.19 7.18 -3.35
CA GLY A 391 16.68 6.62 -2.09
C GLY A 391 15.45 7.38 -1.58
N PHE A 392 14.58 7.80 -2.50
CA PHE A 392 13.30 8.44 -2.21
C PHE A 392 12.17 7.48 -2.59
N GLY A 393 11.58 6.81 -1.59
CA GLY A 393 10.49 5.87 -1.77
C GLY A 393 9.12 6.51 -1.66
N LEU A 394 8.12 5.89 -2.30
CA LEU A 394 6.71 6.19 -2.11
C LEU A 394 5.99 4.96 -1.56
N LEU A 395 5.10 5.18 -0.60
CA LEU A 395 4.05 4.24 -0.23
C LEU A 395 2.71 4.89 -0.61
N VAL A 396 2.08 4.35 -1.65
CA VAL A 396 0.84 4.86 -2.24
C VAL A 396 -0.33 4.11 -1.62
N VAL A 397 -1.18 4.79 -0.86
CA VAL A 397 -2.33 4.19 -0.19
C VAL A 397 -3.62 4.66 -0.85
N SER A 398 -4.49 3.74 -1.26
CA SER A 398 -5.75 4.10 -1.92
C SER A 398 -6.85 3.08 -1.72
N GLN A 399 -8.07 3.57 -1.53
CA GLN A 399 -9.29 2.77 -1.59
C GLN A 399 -9.84 2.61 -3.02
N ARG A 400 -9.28 3.30 -3.99
CA ARG A 400 -9.74 3.33 -5.39
C ARG A 400 -8.57 3.18 -6.36
N PRO A 401 -7.95 1.97 -6.47
CA PRO A 401 -6.82 1.73 -7.37
C PRO A 401 -7.06 2.20 -8.81
N ALA A 402 -8.25 1.95 -9.36
CA ALA A 402 -8.60 2.39 -10.70
C ALA A 402 -8.58 3.93 -10.91
N LYS A 403 -8.65 4.70 -9.83
CA LYS A 403 -8.60 6.16 -9.88
C LYS A 403 -7.20 6.74 -9.65
N VAL A 404 -6.22 5.92 -9.27
CA VAL A 404 -4.81 6.34 -9.14
C VAL A 404 -4.14 6.30 -10.51
N ASP A 405 -3.29 7.27 -10.78
CA ASP A 405 -2.48 7.34 -12.01
C ASP A 405 -1.70 6.04 -12.24
N LYS A 406 -1.94 5.40 -13.38
CA LYS A 406 -1.30 4.13 -13.74
C LYS A 406 0.23 4.21 -13.79
N ASN A 407 0.79 5.39 -14.15
CA ASN A 407 2.25 5.56 -14.20
C ASN A 407 2.85 5.62 -12.79
N VAL A 408 2.07 5.96 -11.76
CA VAL A 408 2.50 5.89 -10.36
C VAL A 408 2.37 4.46 -9.85
N LEU A 409 1.21 3.81 -10.05
CA LEU A 409 0.97 2.44 -9.58
C LEU A 409 1.92 1.41 -10.21
N SER A 410 2.21 1.52 -11.50
CA SER A 410 3.12 0.59 -12.19
C SER A 410 4.57 0.67 -11.71
N GLN A 411 4.95 1.72 -11.01
CA GLN A 411 6.28 1.86 -10.39
C GLN A 411 6.32 1.27 -8.96
N CYS A 412 5.19 0.90 -8.39
CA CYS A 412 5.12 0.23 -7.09
C CYS A 412 5.46 -1.26 -7.25
N GLY A 413 6.73 -1.61 -7.02
CA GLY A 413 7.20 -3.00 -7.16
C GLY A 413 6.62 -3.93 -6.10
N THR A 414 6.33 -3.42 -4.88
CA THR A 414 5.64 -4.18 -3.84
C THR A 414 4.21 -3.69 -3.72
N GLN A 415 3.26 -4.61 -3.84
CA GLN A 415 1.84 -4.31 -3.75
C GLN A 415 1.19 -5.17 -2.67
N LEU A 416 0.52 -4.52 -1.71
CA LEU A 416 -0.24 -5.17 -0.65
C LEU A 416 -1.72 -4.88 -0.88
N ILE A 417 -2.48 -5.93 -1.17
CA ILE A 417 -3.87 -5.84 -1.60
C ILE A 417 -4.74 -6.55 -0.57
N LEU A 418 -5.46 -5.76 0.22
CA LEU A 418 -6.51 -6.26 1.09
C LEU A 418 -7.81 -6.46 0.29
N LYS A 419 -8.92 -6.70 0.98
CA LYS A 419 -10.21 -6.88 0.32
C LYS A 419 -10.59 -5.73 -0.60
N VAL A 420 -10.81 -6.05 -1.88
CA VAL A 420 -11.35 -5.16 -2.92
C VAL A 420 -12.51 -5.87 -3.60
N THR A 421 -13.63 -5.17 -3.78
CA THR A 421 -14.87 -5.76 -4.33
C THR A 421 -15.37 -5.07 -5.60
N ASN A 422 -14.88 -3.87 -5.91
CA ASN A 422 -15.29 -3.13 -7.10
C ASN A 422 -14.65 -3.73 -8.36
N PRO A 423 -15.41 -4.08 -9.41
CA PRO A 423 -14.87 -4.71 -10.62
C PRO A 423 -13.81 -3.87 -11.35
N ASN A 424 -13.97 -2.54 -11.40
CA ASN A 424 -12.99 -1.66 -12.05
C ASN A 424 -11.67 -1.62 -11.28
N ASP A 425 -11.74 -1.63 -9.95
CA ASP A 425 -10.56 -1.68 -9.09
C ASP A 425 -9.84 -3.03 -9.20
N LEU A 426 -10.60 -4.14 -9.25
CA LEU A 426 -10.04 -5.48 -9.48
C LEU A 426 -9.36 -5.59 -10.84
N LYS A 427 -9.97 -5.02 -11.89
CA LYS A 427 -9.37 -4.97 -13.23
C LYS A 427 -8.07 -4.16 -13.23
N ALA A 428 -8.03 -3.03 -12.52
CA ALA A 428 -6.82 -2.22 -12.39
C ALA A 428 -5.70 -3.00 -11.66
N ILE A 429 -6.05 -3.74 -10.61
CA ILE A 429 -5.12 -4.62 -9.86
C ILE A 429 -4.61 -5.73 -10.79
N GLY A 430 -5.49 -6.45 -11.47
CA GLY A 430 -5.12 -7.54 -12.40
C GLY A 430 -4.17 -7.09 -13.52
N ASN A 431 -4.28 -5.83 -13.95
CA ASN A 431 -3.39 -5.24 -14.97
C ASN A 431 -2.05 -4.72 -14.41
N SER A 432 -1.94 -4.53 -13.10
CA SER A 432 -0.75 -3.93 -12.47
C SER A 432 0.11 -4.91 -11.68
N VAL A 433 -0.44 -6.06 -11.31
CA VAL A 433 0.24 -7.07 -10.50
C VAL A 433 0.63 -8.26 -11.36
N GLU A 434 1.93 -8.53 -11.42
CA GLU A 434 2.45 -9.69 -12.15
C GLU A 434 2.15 -11.00 -11.39
N GLY A 435 1.85 -12.07 -12.13
CA GLY A 435 1.65 -13.41 -11.57
C GLY A 435 0.29 -13.64 -10.90
N LEU A 436 -0.69 -12.72 -11.03
CA LEU A 436 -2.05 -12.97 -10.57
C LEU A 436 -2.79 -13.91 -11.52
N THR A 437 -3.45 -14.92 -10.93
CA THR A 437 -4.43 -15.78 -11.63
C THR A 437 -5.85 -15.22 -11.47
N ASN A 438 -6.79 -15.68 -12.28
CA ASN A 438 -8.21 -15.35 -12.10
C ASN A 438 -8.72 -15.82 -10.74
N SER A 439 -8.25 -16.98 -10.27
CA SER A 439 -8.53 -17.50 -8.93
C SER A 439 -8.09 -16.52 -7.83
N SER A 440 -6.88 -15.95 -7.94
CA SER A 440 -6.39 -14.95 -7.00
C SER A 440 -7.25 -13.67 -6.95
N LEU A 441 -7.80 -13.24 -8.10
CA LEU A 441 -8.73 -12.10 -8.15
C LEU A 441 -10.06 -12.39 -7.45
N ASP A 442 -10.58 -13.60 -7.59
CA ASP A 442 -11.79 -14.03 -6.88
C ASP A 442 -11.56 -14.16 -5.37
N GLU A 443 -10.37 -14.60 -4.96
CA GLU A 443 -9.98 -14.66 -3.55
C GLU A 443 -9.88 -13.27 -2.94
N ILE A 444 -9.29 -12.27 -3.63
CA ILE A 444 -9.20 -10.88 -3.16
C ILE A 444 -10.58 -10.32 -2.79
N GLN A 445 -11.63 -10.67 -3.54
CA GLN A 445 -13.00 -10.22 -3.24
C GLN A 445 -13.56 -10.80 -1.93
N ARG A 446 -13.07 -11.97 -1.52
CA ARG A 446 -13.57 -12.74 -0.38
C ARG A 446 -12.66 -12.65 0.84
N LEU A 447 -11.50 -11.97 0.74
CA LEU A 447 -10.53 -11.87 1.84
C LEU A 447 -11.21 -11.45 3.14
N PRO A 448 -10.92 -12.12 4.25
CA PRO A 448 -11.28 -11.62 5.58
C PRO A 448 -10.52 -10.33 5.91
N VAL A 449 -11.05 -9.56 6.87
CA VAL A 449 -10.35 -8.39 7.38
C VAL A 449 -9.04 -8.84 8.03
N GLY A 450 -7.97 -8.09 7.81
CA GLY A 450 -6.64 -8.44 8.32
C GLY A 450 -5.84 -9.39 7.42
N THR A 451 -6.40 -9.81 6.28
CA THR A 451 -5.67 -10.62 5.28
C THR A 451 -5.33 -9.78 4.05
N SER A 452 -4.12 -9.92 3.55
CA SER A 452 -3.62 -9.23 2.35
C SER A 452 -2.96 -10.20 1.38
N LEU A 453 -3.18 -9.99 0.10
CA LEU A 453 -2.30 -10.54 -0.94
C LEU A 453 -1.09 -9.62 -1.05
N VAL A 454 0.10 -10.20 -1.10
CA VAL A 454 1.37 -9.49 -1.29
C VAL A 454 2.02 -9.97 -2.56
N ALA A 455 2.26 -9.05 -3.48
CA ALA A 455 3.10 -9.24 -4.64
C ALA A 455 4.36 -8.38 -4.50
N SER A 456 5.53 -8.97 -4.72
CA SER A 456 6.82 -8.29 -4.62
C SER A 456 7.82 -8.96 -5.56
N PRO A 457 8.79 -8.21 -6.13
CA PRO A 457 9.85 -8.80 -6.96
C PRO A 457 10.76 -9.79 -6.22
N GLU A 458 10.65 -9.88 -4.90
CA GLU A 458 11.38 -10.85 -4.08
C GLU A 458 10.66 -12.20 -3.96
N LEU A 459 9.38 -12.22 -4.32
CA LEU A 459 8.54 -13.39 -4.20
C LEU A 459 8.35 -14.06 -5.57
N PRO A 460 8.46 -15.38 -5.66
CA PRO A 460 8.24 -16.11 -6.91
C PRO A 460 6.79 -16.06 -7.40
N ILE A 461 5.87 -15.95 -6.48
CA ILE A 461 4.42 -15.82 -6.71
C ILE A 461 3.82 -14.87 -5.68
N PRO A 462 2.66 -14.26 -5.95
CA PRO A 462 1.90 -13.54 -4.94
C PRO A 462 1.46 -14.46 -3.77
N LEU A 463 1.64 -13.98 -2.53
CA LEU A 463 1.34 -14.72 -1.31
C LEU A 463 0.19 -14.06 -0.54
N PHE A 464 -0.70 -14.86 0.04
CA PHE A 464 -1.66 -14.38 1.03
C PHE A 464 -1.02 -14.41 2.41
N ILE A 465 -1.19 -13.31 3.16
CA ILE A 465 -0.68 -13.15 4.52
C ILE A 465 -1.77 -12.71 5.48
N GLU A 466 -1.67 -13.14 6.71
CA GLU A 466 -2.40 -12.55 7.83
C GLU A 466 -1.56 -11.41 8.39
N VAL A 467 -2.07 -10.19 8.33
CA VAL A 467 -1.36 -8.99 8.81
C VAL A 467 -1.28 -9.04 10.34
N ARG A 468 -0.08 -8.83 10.89
CA ARG A 468 0.10 -8.78 12.34
C ARG A 468 -0.65 -7.63 12.98
N PRO A 469 -1.07 -7.73 14.24
CA PRO A 469 -1.58 -6.60 14.99
C PRO A 469 -0.57 -5.43 15.03
N ARG A 470 -1.09 -4.21 15.17
CA ARG A 470 -0.24 -3.04 15.43
C ARG A 470 0.28 -3.07 16.86
N GLU A 471 1.51 -2.66 17.05
CA GLU A 471 2.12 -2.43 18.37
C GLU A 471 1.64 -1.10 18.97
N THR A 472 1.25 -0.16 18.08
CA THR A 472 0.73 1.16 18.43
C THR A 472 -0.80 1.21 18.37
N ASP A 473 -1.38 2.17 19.09
CA ASP A 473 -2.82 2.46 19.02
C ASP A 473 -3.24 2.81 17.59
N ASP A 474 -4.33 2.23 17.10
CA ASP A 474 -4.85 2.47 15.75
C ASP A 474 -5.76 3.70 15.63
N GLY A 475 -6.10 4.33 16.76
CA GLY A 475 -6.97 5.50 16.81
C GLY A 475 -8.42 5.22 16.38
N GLY A 476 -8.71 3.99 15.99
CA GLY A 476 -10.00 3.56 15.43
C GLY A 476 -11.09 3.43 16.48
N LYS A 477 -11.56 4.55 17.01
CA LYS A 477 -12.81 4.57 17.77
C LYS A 477 -13.97 4.50 16.78
N ASN A 478 -14.44 3.30 16.46
CA ASN A 478 -15.75 3.13 15.87
C ASN A 478 -16.77 3.75 16.85
N VAL A 479 -17.36 4.87 16.47
CA VAL A 479 -18.45 5.48 17.22
C VAL A 479 -19.61 4.48 17.22
N ARG A 480 -19.85 3.82 18.36
CA ARG A 480 -21.03 2.97 18.50
C ARG A 480 -22.26 3.86 18.45
N VAL A 481 -23.03 3.74 17.39
CA VAL A 481 -24.30 4.47 17.20
C VAL A 481 -25.41 3.92 18.09
N VAL A 482 -25.31 2.63 18.42
CA VAL A 482 -26.23 1.95 19.34
C VAL A 482 -25.42 1.49 20.54
N ARG A 483 -25.91 1.83 21.77
CA ARG A 483 -25.32 1.41 23.04
C ARG A 483 -25.82 0.03 23.45
#